data_a4a06ec05cc4840e4963cdf0251ea54f
#
_entry.id   a4a06ec05cc4840e4963cdf0251ea54f
#
_cell.length_a   1.000
_cell.length_b   1.000
_cell.length_c   1.000
_cell.angle_alpha   90.00
_cell.angle_beta   90.00
_cell.angle_gamma   90.00
#
_symmetry.space_group_name_H-M   'P 1'
#
loop_
_entity.id
_entity.type
_entity.pdbx_description
1 polymer ?
#
loop_
_entity_poly.entity_id
_entity_poly.type
_entity_poly.pdbx_seq_one_letter_code
_entity_poly.pdbx_strand_id
1 'polypeptide(L)'
;MKVRIRGIFATALTKLALDWGFSIVQPTGKIVERFDLPVDNSPPDVTVIDHESKSGVVVLGKCGAVEAFVERLREAVDPVVVKADLGVHDVFVGKVVGEGRVEGPGGIVLRVPPRFAPTVGSVGVFTVVRPPLGPVEGVAVPDIIVEGDYVELSTSPGVRFSRHIPEGERVRLRLLAETRLGWLGGLGVRFKSSARFAEDEAVVREVEALYRELVELAKGGEAGAVLRRGRCLALALFDKAAKERLDEVRRSVVPTARGHHALRAQGFGKCLDLLDYLGVEAYERAAEFLARGAVEIWHIKPWGEVVKMRGEAVGVFGDWLVVKRPLRPGGVLDGIGVKIERGFYALTCVPRRGNYVVHTYYTPEGRAVGTYINVNSEPEWGRRIIYIDLLVDVAYVGGEAKVLDLEEYRRYEDVFPARLRPPSGVLPPPVACGERGIIEAPPQSASS
;
A
#
# COMPACT_ATOMS: atom_id res chain seq x y z
N MET A 1 -13.82 -20.43 -0.35
CA MET A 1 -13.64 -18.98 -0.54
C MET A 1 -13.15 -18.70 -1.95
N LYS A 2 -13.76 -17.75 -2.65
CA LYS A 2 -13.44 -17.36 -4.03
C LYS A 2 -12.47 -16.17 -4.04
N VAL A 3 -11.30 -16.35 -4.66
CA VAL A 3 -10.22 -15.36 -4.65
C VAL A 3 -9.90 -14.89 -6.07
N ARG A 4 -9.87 -13.58 -6.28
CA ARG A 4 -9.37 -12.96 -7.51
C ARG A 4 -8.03 -12.31 -7.25
N ILE A 5 -6.99 -12.71 -7.98
CA ILE A 5 -5.61 -12.23 -7.79
C ILE A 5 -5.13 -11.51 -9.06
N ARG A 6 -4.50 -10.35 -8.90
CA ARG A 6 -3.94 -9.53 -9.97
C ARG A 6 -2.61 -8.94 -9.54
N GLY A 7 -1.70 -8.78 -10.50
CA GLY A 7 -0.45 -8.08 -10.28
C GLY A 7 0.79 -8.95 -10.42
N ILE A 8 1.92 -8.41 -9.98
CA ILE A 8 3.23 -9.07 -10.16
C ILE A 8 3.39 -10.32 -9.28
N PHE A 9 2.69 -10.38 -8.15
CA PHE A 9 2.72 -11.51 -7.22
C PHE A 9 1.70 -12.63 -7.57
N ALA A 10 0.96 -12.46 -8.68
CA ALA A 10 -0.20 -13.30 -8.96
C ALA A 10 0.11 -14.81 -9.01
N THR A 11 1.25 -15.23 -9.57
CA THR A 11 1.59 -16.67 -9.64
C THR A 11 1.86 -17.27 -8.27
N ALA A 12 2.69 -16.62 -7.46
CA ALA A 12 2.99 -17.10 -6.10
C ALA A 12 1.73 -17.13 -5.23
N LEU A 13 0.96 -16.03 -5.24
CA LEU A 13 -0.26 -15.93 -4.43
C LEU A 13 -1.38 -16.88 -4.92
N THR A 14 -1.44 -17.18 -6.21
CA THR A 14 -2.36 -18.22 -6.73
C THR A 14 -1.97 -19.59 -6.21
N LYS A 15 -0.66 -19.94 -6.23
CA LYS A 15 -0.19 -21.21 -5.67
C LYS A 15 -0.58 -21.34 -4.20
N LEU A 16 -0.27 -20.33 -3.39
CA LEU A 16 -0.63 -20.31 -1.98
C LEU A 16 -2.15 -20.45 -1.76
N ALA A 17 -2.96 -19.69 -2.51
CA ALA A 17 -4.41 -19.74 -2.39
C ALA A 17 -4.97 -21.15 -2.71
N LEU A 18 -4.44 -21.82 -3.73
CA LEU A 18 -4.80 -23.19 -4.07
C LEU A 18 -4.39 -24.18 -2.97
N ASP A 19 -3.18 -24.03 -2.42
CA ASP A 19 -2.69 -24.86 -1.31
C ASP A 19 -3.54 -24.70 -0.04
N TRP A 20 -4.14 -23.53 0.17
CA TRP A 20 -5.06 -23.26 1.27
C TRP A 20 -6.50 -23.76 0.98
N GLY A 21 -6.75 -24.36 -0.18
CA GLY A 21 -8.07 -24.85 -0.59
C GLY A 21 -9.03 -23.75 -1.06
N PHE A 22 -8.52 -22.60 -1.50
CA PHE A 22 -9.34 -21.52 -2.05
C PHE A 22 -9.56 -21.70 -3.55
N SER A 23 -10.72 -21.27 -4.05
CA SER A 23 -11.05 -21.31 -5.48
C SER A 23 -10.60 -20.02 -6.16
N ILE A 24 -9.91 -20.15 -7.27
CA ILE A 24 -9.49 -18.98 -8.08
C ILE A 24 -10.60 -18.62 -9.06
N VAL A 25 -11.05 -17.37 -8.99
CA VAL A 25 -12.09 -16.85 -9.89
C VAL A 25 -11.56 -15.77 -10.80
N GLN A 26 -12.15 -15.64 -11.97
CA GLN A 26 -11.77 -14.67 -13.00
C GLN A 26 -10.24 -14.69 -13.26
N PRO A 27 -9.58 -15.86 -13.42
CA PRO A 27 -8.13 -15.90 -13.60
C PRO A 27 -7.69 -15.13 -14.85
N THR A 28 -6.43 -14.69 -14.88
CA THR A 28 -5.84 -14.20 -16.15
C THR A 28 -5.42 -15.38 -17.02
N GLY A 29 -5.30 -15.16 -18.35
CA GLY A 29 -4.86 -16.23 -19.26
C GLY A 29 -3.55 -16.89 -18.81
N LYS A 30 -2.57 -16.11 -18.32
CA LYS A 30 -1.30 -16.65 -17.79
C LYS A 30 -1.50 -17.54 -16.53
N ILE A 31 -2.47 -17.24 -15.70
CA ILE A 31 -2.78 -18.08 -14.53
C ILE A 31 -3.48 -19.36 -14.96
N VAL A 32 -4.42 -19.25 -15.92
CA VAL A 32 -5.05 -20.43 -16.53
C VAL A 32 -3.98 -21.38 -17.09
N GLU A 33 -3.05 -20.85 -17.90
CA GLU A 33 -1.96 -21.60 -18.51
C GLU A 33 -1.03 -22.27 -17.49
N ARG A 34 -0.63 -21.53 -16.43
CA ARG A 34 0.35 -22.02 -15.44
C ARG A 34 -0.18 -23.08 -14.50
N PHE A 35 -1.47 -23.08 -14.25
CA PHE A 35 -2.09 -23.95 -13.26
C PHE A 35 -3.13 -24.92 -13.83
N ASP A 36 -3.33 -24.89 -15.15
CA ASP A 36 -4.37 -25.67 -15.85
C ASP A 36 -5.75 -25.53 -15.18
N LEU A 37 -6.14 -24.29 -14.87
CA LEU A 37 -7.37 -24.01 -14.15
C LEU A 37 -8.56 -23.82 -15.09
N PRO A 38 -9.75 -24.33 -14.69
CA PRO A 38 -10.97 -23.95 -15.37
C PRO A 38 -11.25 -22.43 -15.16
N VAL A 39 -11.88 -21.81 -16.16
CA VAL A 39 -12.27 -20.41 -16.08
C VAL A 39 -13.58 -20.29 -15.29
N ASP A 40 -13.49 -19.95 -14.02
CA ASP A 40 -14.64 -19.55 -13.20
C ASP A 40 -14.78 -18.02 -13.22
N ASN A 41 -15.89 -17.53 -13.78
CA ASN A 41 -16.20 -16.11 -13.90
C ASN A 41 -17.06 -15.56 -12.74
N SER A 42 -17.33 -16.39 -11.72
CA SER A 42 -18.13 -15.96 -10.57
C SER A 42 -17.52 -14.78 -9.81
N PRO A 43 -18.31 -14.00 -9.08
CA PRO A 43 -17.83 -12.90 -8.26
C PRO A 43 -16.86 -13.38 -7.17
N PRO A 44 -15.80 -12.61 -6.86
CA PRO A 44 -14.85 -12.96 -5.81
C PRO A 44 -15.38 -12.60 -4.42
N ASP A 45 -15.09 -13.42 -3.41
CA ASP A 45 -15.25 -13.05 -2.00
C ASP A 45 -14.16 -12.06 -1.57
N VAL A 46 -12.93 -12.24 -2.12
CA VAL A 46 -11.79 -11.36 -1.88
C VAL A 46 -11.02 -11.10 -3.17
N THR A 47 -10.57 -9.87 -3.32
CA THR A 47 -9.70 -9.45 -4.43
C THR A 47 -8.36 -9.02 -3.87
N VAL A 48 -7.29 -9.55 -4.45
CA VAL A 48 -5.90 -9.21 -4.13
C VAL A 48 -5.27 -8.53 -5.34
N ILE A 49 -4.80 -7.31 -5.15
CA ILE A 49 -4.19 -6.49 -6.20
C ILE A 49 -2.88 -5.89 -5.72
N ASP A 50 -1.95 -5.61 -6.61
CA ASP A 50 -0.72 -4.92 -6.25
C ASP A 50 -1.01 -3.57 -5.58
N HIS A 51 -0.27 -3.27 -4.54
CA HIS A 51 -0.10 -1.91 -4.05
C HIS A 51 0.67 -1.06 -5.09
N GLU A 52 0.49 0.26 -5.08
CA GLU A 52 1.12 1.16 -6.05
C GLU A 52 2.65 1.11 -6.04
N SER A 53 3.26 0.88 -4.88
CA SER A 53 4.71 0.69 -4.73
C SER A 53 5.25 -0.57 -5.39
N LYS A 54 4.38 -1.53 -5.77
CA LYS A 54 4.78 -2.88 -6.19
C LYS A 54 5.59 -3.66 -5.14
N SER A 55 5.54 -3.22 -3.89
CA SER A 55 6.17 -3.90 -2.75
C SER A 55 5.14 -4.48 -1.78
N GLY A 56 3.97 -4.83 -2.28
CA GLY A 56 2.90 -5.42 -1.49
C GLY A 56 1.60 -5.51 -2.25
N VAL A 57 0.57 -5.92 -1.54
CA VAL A 57 -0.78 -6.12 -2.08
C VAL A 57 -1.85 -5.49 -1.18
N VAL A 58 -2.90 -5.01 -1.82
CA VAL A 58 -4.16 -4.63 -1.16
C VAL A 58 -5.10 -5.83 -1.24
N VAL A 59 -5.62 -6.25 -0.11
CA VAL A 59 -6.60 -7.33 0.05
C VAL A 59 -7.93 -6.69 0.41
N LEU A 60 -8.94 -6.86 -0.44
CA LEU A 60 -10.24 -6.18 -0.35
C LEU A 60 -11.38 -7.14 -0.63
N GLY A 61 -12.37 -7.22 0.25
CA GLY A 61 -13.50 -8.13 0.09
C GLY A 61 -14.38 -8.28 1.32
N LYS A 62 -15.14 -9.37 1.39
CA LYS A 62 -15.96 -9.73 2.57
C LYS A 62 -15.03 -9.89 3.78
N CYS A 63 -15.41 -9.35 4.94
CA CYS A 63 -14.51 -9.24 6.09
C CYS A 63 -13.90 -10.59 6.52
N GLY A 64 -14.71 -11.63 6.68
CA GLY A 64 -14.19 -12.97 7.02
C GLY A 64 -13.25 -13.56 5.96
N ALA A 65 -13.46 -13.23 4.67
CA ALA A 65 -12.59 -13.68 3.59
C ALA A 65 -11.26 -12.92 3.57
N VAL A 66 -11.27 -11.60 3.84
CA VAL A 66 -10.04 -10.80 3.99
C VAL A 66 -9.23 -11.31 5.18
N GLU A 67 -9.89 -11.55 6.31
CA GLU A 67 -9.23 -12.04 7.52
C GLU A 67 -8.59 -13.40 7.31
N ALA A 68 -9.32 -14.38 6.79
CA ALA A 68 -8.81 -15.71 6.48
C ALA A 68 -7.63 -15.68 5.49
N PHE A 69 -7.70 -14.83 4.44
CA PHE A 69 -6.61 -14.68 3.49
C PHE A 69 -5.36 -14.06 4.13
N VAL A 70 -5.52 -13.01 4.92
CA VAL A 70 -4.42 -12.29 5.57
C VAL A 70 -3.72 -13.16 6.61
N GLU A 71 -4.45 -13.96 7.40
CA GLU A 71 -3.87 -14.87 8.38
C GLU A 71 -3.01 -15.94 7.71
N ARG A 72 -3.52 -16.59 6.66
CA ARG A 72 -2.75 -17.54 5.87
C ARG A 72 -1.52 -16.90 5.21
N LEU A 73 -1.65 -15.65 4.76
CA LEU A 73 -0.54 -14.91 4.17
C LEU A 73 0.53 -14.60 5.22
N ARG A 74 0.15 -14.26 6.46
CA ARG A 74 1.08 -14.07 7.58
C ARG A 74 1.88 -15.34 7.87
N GLU A 75 1.22 -16.49 7.94
CA GLU A 75 1.88 -17.78 8.16
C GLU A 75 2.89 -18.12 7.05
N ALA A 76 2.54 -17.90 5.78
CA ALA A 76 3.35 -18.31 4.64
C ALA A 76 4.49 -17.36 4.31
N VAL A 77 4.25 -16.04 4.41
CA VAL A 77 5.14 -15.01 3.85
C VAL A 77 5.65 -14.05 4.91
N ASP A 78 4.94 -13.92 6.02
CA ASP A 78 5.28 -13.05 7.16
C ASP A 78 5.46 -11.57 6.76
N PRO A 79 4.44 -10.94 6.12
CA PRO A 79 4.48 -9.55 5.65
C PRO A 79 4.23 -8.54 6.78
N VAL A 80 4.52 -7.26 6.52
CA VAL A 80 3.96 -6.16 7.30
C VAL A 80 2.49 -6.00 6.93
N VAL A 81 1.58 -6.04 7.92
CA VAL A 81 0.12 -6.01 7.65
C VAL A 81 -0.56 -4.91 8.44
N VAL A 82 -1.25 -4.02 7.74
CA VAL A 82 -2.15 -3.02 8.32
C VAL A 82 -3.58 -3.31 7.86
N LYS A 83 -4.49 -3.42 8.81
CA LYS A 83 -5.94 -3.57 8.56
C LYS A 83 -6.62 -2.22 8.77
N ALA A 84 -7.59 -1.90 7.93
CA ALA A 84 -8.40 -0.70 8.12
C ALA A 84 -9.49 -0.96 9.16
N ASP A 85 -9.73 0.02 10.03
CA ASP A 85 -10.76 -0.05 11.08
C ASP A 85 -12.19 0.06 10.51
N LEU A 86 -12.33 0.79 9.40
CA LEU A 86 -13.57 0.92 8.64
C LEU A 86 -13.41 0.31 7.26
N GLY A 87 -14.47 -0.29 6.75
CA GLY A 87 -14.50 -0.89 5.41
C GLY A 87 -14.78 0.14 4.30
N VAL A 88 -14.43 -0.23 3.07
CA VAL A 88 -14.89 0.51 1.87
C VAL A 88 -16.39 0.32 1.74
N HIS A 89 -17.14 1.41 1.65
CA HIS A 89 -18.61 1.46 1.64
C HIS A 89 -19.26 0.99 2.96
N ASP A 90 -18.56 1.14 4.10
CA ASP A 90 -19.26 1.17 5.40
C ASP A 90 -20.20 2.38 5.41
N VAL A 91 -21.47 2.15 5.73
CA VAL A 91 -22.47 3.20 5.89
C VAL A 91 -22.71 3.43 7.38
N PHE A 92 -22.62 4.67 7.81
CA PHE A 92 -22.74 5.02 9.23
C PHE A 92 -23.47 6.35 9.43
N VAL A 93 -23.96 6.59 10.64
CA VAL A 93 -24.50 7.89 11.05
C VAL A 93 -23.39 8.69 11.69
N GLY A 94 -22.99 9.80 11.06
CA GLY A 94 -21.92 10.66 11.50
C GLY A 94 -22.40 12.03 11.97
N LYS A 95 -21.64 12.64 12.89
CA LYS A 95 -21.81 14.03 13.33
C LYS A 95 -20.70 14.89 12.72
N VAL A 96 -21.07 15.97 12.06
CA VAL A 96 -20.11 16.93 11.49
C VAL A 96 -19.47 17.74 12.63
N VAL A 97 -18.19 17.52 12.89
CA VAL A 97 -17.45 18.08 14.03
C VAL A 97 -16.58 19.28 13.66
N GLY A 98 -16.44 19.57 12.37
CA GLY A 98 -15.67 20.70 11.85
C GLY A 98 -15.86 20.85 10.35
N GLU A 99 -15.25 21.88 9.76
CA GLU A 99 -15.30 22.11 8.33
C GLU A 99 -14.69 20.92 7.57
N GLY A 100 -15.51 20.23 6.76
CA GLY A 100 -15.09 19.07 6.01
C GLY A 100 -14.68 17.86 6.86
N ARG A 101 -15.18 17.74 8.11
CA ARG A 101 -14.85 16.60 9.01
C ARG A 101 -16.10 16.03 9.66
N VAL A 102 -16.22 14.72 9.59
CA VAL A 102 -17.31 13.97 10.21
C VAL A 102 -16.73 12.95 11.20
N GLU A 103 -17.26 12.93 12.40
CA GLU A 103 -17.00 11.90 13.40
C GLU A 103 -17.94 10.70 13.14
N GLY A 104 -17.35 9.54 13.00
CA GLY A 104 -18.04 8.27 12.74
C GLY A 104 -17.92 7.27 13.90
N PRO A 105 -18.08 5.98 13.59
CA PRO A 105 -18.03 4.92 14.59
C PRO A 105 -16.71 4.91 15.37
N GLY A 106 -16.80 4.69 16.69
CA GLY A 106 -15.63 4.63 17.57
C GLY A 106 -14.86 5.95 17.72
N GLY A 107 -15.48 7.11 17.36
CA GLY A 107 -14.81 8.40 17.42
C GLY A 107 -13.82 8.66 16.26
N ILE A 108 -13.82 7.82 15.23
CA ILE A 108 -12.94 7.98 14.07
C ILE A 108 -13.39 9.21 13.26
N VAL A 109 -12.48 10.16 13.10
CA VAL A 109 -12.75 11.35 12.29
C VAL A 109 -12.35 11.11 10.84
N LEU A 110 -13.27 11.41 9.92
CA LEU A 110 -13.10 11.23 8.48
C LEU A 110 -13.23 12.57 7.76
N ARG A 111 -12.45 12.74 6.72
CA ARG A 111 -12.55 13.92 5.85
C ARG A 111 -13.75 13.80 4.90
N VAL A 112 -14.51 14.90 4.80
CA VAL A 112 -15.57 15.05 3.79
C VAL A 112 -15.07 16.01 2.70
N PRO A 113 -15.13 15.62 1.41
CA PRO A 113 -14.66 16.48 0.33
C PRO A 113 -15.40 17.83 0.31
N PRO A 114 -14.70 18.98 0.05
CA PRO A 114 -15.28 20.32 0.12
C PRO A 114 -16.56 20.54 -0.71
N ARG A 115 -16.68 19.81 -1.81
CA ARG A 115 -17.89 19.90 -2.68
C ARG A 115 -19.20 19.56 -1.99
N PHE A 116 -19.16 18.85 -0.86
CA PHE A 116 -20.37 18.47 -0.09
C PHE A 116 -20.68 19.47 1.04
N ALA A 117 -19.69 20.20 1.53
CA ALA A 117 -19.78 21.27 2.54
C ALA A 117 -20.88 21.03 3.61
N PRO A 118 -20.88 19.92 4.37
CA PRO A 118 -21.92 19.66 5.34
C PRO A 118 -21.86 20.68 6.48
N THR A 119 -23.03 21.04 7.03
CA THR A 119 -23.14 22.00 8.12
C THR A 119 -22.55 21.44 9.41
N VAL A 120 -21.66 22.20 10.07
CA VAL A 120 -21.06 21.81 11.35
C VAL A 120 -22.18 21.63 12.41
N GLY A 121 -22.07 20.53 13.18
CA GLY A 121 -23.05 20.14 14.18
C GLY A 121 -24.20 19.29 13.63
N SER A 122 -24.39 19.20 12.30
CA SER A 122 -25.40 18.33 11.71
C SER A 122 -25.07 16.83 11.88
N VAL A 123 -26.11 16.02 11.92
CA VAL A 123 -26.04 14.56 11.95
C VAL A 123 -26.66 14.02 10.67
N GLY A 124 -26.03 13.03 10.04
CA GLY A 124 -26.52 12.45 8.80
C GLY A 124 -25.87 11.11 8.46
N VAL A 125 -26.34 10.49 7.39
CA VAL A 125 -25.80 9.23 6.89
C VAL A 125 -24.61 9.51 5.98
N PHE A 126 -23.51 8.80 6.20
CA PHE A 126 -22.28 8.90 5.42
C PHE A 126 -21.80 7.52 4.98
N THR A 127 -21.11 7.49 3.85
CA THR A 127 -20.44 6.28 3.36
C THR A 127 -18.94 6.49 3.29
N VAL A 128 -18.17 5.54 3.80
CA VAL A 128 -16.70 5.51 3.70
C VAL A 128 -16.29 5.19 2.26
N VAL A 129 -15.65 6.11 1.57
CA VAL A 129 -15.16 5.89 0.20
C VAL A 129 -13.65 5.60 0.15
N ARG A 130 -12.94 6.02 1.18
CA ARG A 130 -11.55 5.64 1.43
C ARG A 130 -11.40 5.37 2.93
N PRO A 131 -11.16 4.12 3.32
CA PRO A 131 -10.95 3.78 4.72
C PRO A 131 -9.71 4.48 5.30
N PRO A 132 -9.71 4.81 6.60
CA PRO A 132 -8.49 5.19 7.29
C PRO A 132 -7.54 3.99 7.34
N LEU A 133 -6.24 4.24 7.21
CA LEU A 133 -5.24 3.18 7.29
C LEU A 133 -4.03 3.68 8.06
N GLY A 134 -3.79 3.15 9.26
CA GLY A 134 -2.85 3.74 10.20
C GLY A 134 -3.19 5.20 10.50
N PRO A 135 -2.25 6.14 10.45
CA PRO A 135 -2.50 7.58 10.68
C PRO A 135 -3.13 8.29 9.47
N VAL A 136 -3.28 7.60 8.33
CA VAL A 136 -3.85 8.21 7.11
C VAL A 136 -5.35 8.41 7.26
N GLU A 137 -5.77 9.67 7.25
CA GLU A 137 -7.18 10.04 7.40
C GLU A 137 -8.02 9.45 6.27
N GLY A 138 -9.13 8.79 6.65
CA GLY A 138 -10.12 8.26 5.71
C GLY A 138 -10.96 9.37 5.06
N VAL A 139 -11.78 8.99 4.09
CA VAL A 139 -12.71 9.91 3.41
C VAL A 139 -14.11 9.31 3.42
N ALA A 140 -15.08 10.09 3.87
CA ALA A 140 -16.50 9.78 3.79
C ALA A 140 -17.25 10.79 2.92
N VAL A 141 -18.37 10.38 2.38
CA VAL A 141 -19.28 11.23 1.60
C VAL A 141 -20.70 11.14 2.16
N PRO A 142 -21.53 12.20 2.08
CA PRO A 142 -22.92 12.17 2.53
C PRO A 142 -23.85 11.47 1.53
N ASP A 143 -23.30 10.61 0.68
CA ASP A 143 -24.03 9.72 -0.20
C ASP A 143 -24.19 8.36 0.46
N ILE A 144 -25.30 7.69 0.26
CA ILE A 144 -25.45 6.29 0.62
C ILE A 144 -25.00 5.46 -0.58
N ILE A 145 -23.97 4.63 -0.39
CA ILE A 145 -23.46 3.72 -1.40
C ILE A 145 -23.58 2.31 -0.88
N VAL A 146 -24.35 1.48 -1.55
CA VAL A 146 -24.49 0.05 -1.28
C VAL A 146 -23.95 -0.75 -2.45
N GLU A 147 -23.24 -1.84 -2.17
CA GLU A 147 -22.66 -2.64 -3.23
C GLU A 147 -22.99 -4.13 -3.08
N GLY A 148 -23.25 -4.76 -4.21
CA GLY A 148 -23.38 -6.19 -4.37
C GLY A 148 -22.20 -6.79 -5.14
N ASP A 149 -22.43 -7.94 -5.74
CA ASP A 149 -21.45 -8.67 -6.54
C ASP A 149 -21.23 -8.05 -7.93
N TYR A 150 -22.30 -7.49 -8.54
CA TYR A 150 -22.33 -6.98 -9.90
C TYR A 150 -22.42 -5.46 -9.99
N VAL A 151 -23.12 -4.84 -9.04
CA VAL A 151 -23.39 -3.39 -9.08
C VAL A 151 -23.10 -2.70 -7.74
N GLU A 152 -22.98 -1.39 -7.82
CA GLU A 152 -23.06 -0.44 -6.70
C GLU A 152 -24.22 0.50 -6.99
N LEU A 153 -25.12 0.72 -6.02
CA LEU A 153 -26.14 1.77 -6.07
C LEU A 153 -25.72 2.94 -5.18
N SER A 154 -26.03 4.16 -5.60
CA SER A 154 -25.75 5.36 -4.83
C SER A 154 -26.87 6.38 -4.93
N THR A 155 -26.98 7.25 -3.92
CA THR A 155 -27.87 8.41 -3.95
C THR A 155 -27.39 9.49 -4.92
N SER A 156 -26.12 9.49 -5.33
CA SER A 156 -25.61 10.34 -6.41
C SER A 156 -25.96 9.77 -7.78
N PRO A 157 -26.62 10.53 -8.68
CA PRO A 157 -27.15 10.01 -9.94
C PRO A 157 -26.05 9.63 -10.94
N GLY A 158 -26.44 8.83 -11.93
CA GLY A 158 -25.67 8.51 -13.12
C GLY A 158 -25.32 7.04 -13.26
N VAL A 159 -25.09 6.63 -14.54
CA VAL A 159 -24.66 5.28 -14.91
C VAL A 159 -23.16 5.28 -15.13
N ARG A 160 -22.44 4.42 -14.39
CA ARG A 160 -20.98 4.32 -14.41
C ARG A 160 -20.54 2.86 -14.62
N PHE A 161 -19.34 2.67 -15.13
CA PHE A 161 -18.78 1.36 -15.43
C PHE A 161 -17.40 1.21 -14.83
N SER A 162 -17.08 0.02 -14.36
CA SER A 162 -15.69 -0.34 -14.06
C SER A 162 -14.84 -0.19 -15.33
N ARG A 163 -13.64 0.38 -15.18
CA ARG A 163 -12.67 0.50 -16.28
C ARG A 163 -12.29 -0.82 -16.94
N HIS A 164 -12.55 -1.94 -16.27
CA HIS A 164 -12.23 -3.29 -16.72
C HIS A 164 -13.37 -3.97 -17.50
N ILE A 165 -14.47 -3.26 -17.75
CA ILE A 165 -15.55 -3.74 -18.61
C ILE A 165 -15.23 -3.31 -20.05
N PRO A 166 -15.12 -4.27 -21.02
CA PRO A 166 -14.93 -3.96 -22.42
C PRO A 166 -16.07 -3.14 -23.01
N GLU A 167 -15.83 -2.37 -24.06
CA GLU A 167 -16.81 -1.44 -24.62
C GLU A 167 -18.11 -2.15 -25.09
N GLY A 168 -17.99 -3.30 -25.72
CA GLY A 168 -19.19 -4.07 -26.13
C GLY A 168 -20.10 -4.43 -24.94
N GLU A 169 -19.50 -4.84 -23.82
CA GLU A 169 -20.24 -5.14 -22.61
C GLU A 169 -20.82 -3.87 -21.92
N ARG A 170 -20.14 -2.72 -22.06
CA ARG A 170 -20.68 -1.46 -21.57
C ARG A 170 -21.95 -1.06 -22.34
N VAL A 171 -21.99 -1.31 -23.65
CA VAL A 171 -23.20 -1.07 -24.46
C VAL A 171 -24.37 -1.93 -23.96
N ARG A 172 -24.16 -3.24 -23.75
CA ARG A 172 -25.17 -4.16 -23.20
C ARG A 172 -25.68 -3.66 -21.84
N LEU A 173 -24.76 -3.37 -20.92
CA LEU A 173 -25.12 -2.93 -19.56
C LEU A 173 -25.77 -1.52 -19.53
N ARG A 174 -25.43 -0.65 -20.47
CA ARG A 174 -26.11 0.65 -20.64
C ARG A 174 -27.53 0.45 -21.11
N LEU A 175 -27.76 -0.40 -22.11
CA LEU A 175 -29.10 -0.74 -22.58
C LEU A 175 -29.91 -1.36 -21.44
N LEU A 176 -29.33 -2.26 -20.65
CA LEU A 176 -29.98 -2.81 -19.44
C LEU A 176 -30.39 -1.70 -18.47
N ALA A 177 -29.49 -0.74 -18.19
CA ALA A 177 -29.81 0.38 -17.30
C ALA A 177 -30.98 1.22 -17.84
N GLU A 178 -30.97 1.55 -19.12
CA GLU A 178 -32.02 2.37 -19.76
C GLU A 178 -33.36 1.66 -19.85
N THR A 179 -33.38 0.36 -20.19
CA THR A 179 -34.62 -0.38 -20.43
C THR A 179 -35.22 -1.02 -19.17
N ARG A 180 -34.39 -1.45 -18.21
CA ARG A 180 -34.84 -2.25 -17.06
C ARG A 180 -34.67 -1.55 -15.72
N LEU A 181 -33.81 -0.52 -15.61
CA LEU A 181 -33.48 0.16 -14.35
C LEU A 181 -33.97 1.62 -14.31
N GLY A 182 -34.71 2.08 -15.29
CA GLY A 182 -35.23 3.46 -15.36
C GLY A 182 -36.13 3.86 -14.18
N TRP A 183 -36.73 2.88 -13.48
CA TRP A 183 -37.54 3.06 -12.28
C TRP A 183 -36.75 3.54 -11.04
N LEU A 184 -35.39 3.46 -11.07
CA LEU A 184 -34.55 3.94 -9.98
C LEU A 184 -34.59 5.47 -9.76
N GLY A 185 -35.15 6.22 -10.71
CA GLY A 185 -35.63 7.59 -10.49
C GLY A 185 -34.54 8.59 -10.01
N GLY A 186 -33.33 8.56 -10.54
CA GLY A 186 -32.27 9.52 -10.17
C GLY A 186 -31.19 8.97 -9.24
N LEU A 187 -31.30 7.70 -8.85
CA LEU A 187 -30.18 7.00 -8.20
C LEU A 187 -29.07 6.68 -9.21
N GLY A 188 -27.85 6.56 -8.72
CA GLY A 188 -26.72 6.14 -9.52
C GLY A 188 -26.52 4.64 -9.50
N VAL A 189 -26.14 4.08 -10.66
CA VAL A 189 -25.74 2.68 -10.82
C VAL A 189 -24.31 2.61 -11.34
N ARG A 190 -23.43 1.87 -10.66
CA ARG A 190 -22.09 1.58 -11.15
C ARG A 190 -21.93 0.08 -11.35
N PHE A 191 -21.75 -0.34 -12.61
CA PHE A 191 -21.49 -1.74 -12.93
C PHE A 191 -20.06 -2.14 -12.58
N LYS A 192 -19.89 -3.20 -11.78
CA LYS A 192 -18.60 -3.78 -11.39
C LYS A 192 -18.07 -4.68 -12.50
N SER A 193 -16.79 -5.02 -12.48
CA SER A 193 -16.18 -5.87 -13.51
C SER A 193 -16.82 -7.26 -13.61
N SER A 194 -17.44 -7.76 -12.56
CA SER A 194 -18.14 -9.04 -12.55
C SER A 194 -19.46 -9.00 -13.35
N ALA A 195 -20.08 -7.82 -13.50
CA ALA A 195 -21.34 -7.66 -14.25
C ALA A 195 -21.24 -8.10 -15.71
N ARG A 196 -20.05 -8.05 -16.31
CA ARG A 196 -19.82 -8.49 -17.69
C ARG A 196 -20.08 -9.99 -17.92
N PHE A 197 -20.05 -10.77 -16.85
CA PHE A 197 -20.23 -12.22 -16.89
C PHE A 197 -21.61 -12.65 -16.35
N ALA A 198 -22.40 -11.71 -15.87
CA ALA A 198 -23.69 -11.98 -15.28
C ALA A 198 -24.81 -11.93 -16.32
N GLU A 199 -25.80 -12.77 -16.15
CA GLU A 199 -27.07 -12.66 -16.84
C GLU A 199 -27.82 -11.41 -16.39
N ASP A 200 -28.54 -10.76 -17.29
CA ASP A 200 -29.24 -9.49 -17.04
C ASP A 200 -30.23 -9.63 -15.87
N GLU A 201 -30.93 -10.74 -15.75
CA GLU A 201 -31.84 -11.04 -14.64
C GLU A 201 -31.17 -11.09 -13.28
N ALA A 202 -29.93 -11.60 -13.22
CA ALA A 202 -29.15 -11.62 -11.98
C ALA A 202 -28.77 -10.21 -11.56
N VAL A 203 -28.38 -9.37 -12.50
CA VAL A 203 -28.06 -7.95 -12.25
C VAL A 203 -29.29 -7.20 -11.77
N VAL A 204 -30.46 -7.37 -12.43
CA VAL A 204 -31.72 -6.69 -12.05
C VAL A 204 -32.13 -7.09 -10.64
N ARG A 205 -32.14 -8.39 -10.32
CA ARG A 205 -32.46 -8.87 -8.96
C ARG A 205 -31.55 -8.29 -7.89
N GLU A 206 -30.24 -8.19 -8.19
CA GLU A 206 -29.31 -7.57 -7.24
C GLU A 206 -29.63 -6.08 -7.04
N VAL A 207 -29.91 -5.34 -8.12
CA VAL A 207 -30.32 -3.93 -8.05
C VAL A 207 -31.56 -3.74 -7.20
N GLU A 208 -32.59 -4.57 -7.36
CA GLU A 208 -33.82 -4.52 -6.55
C GLU A 208 -33.56 -4.78 -5.07
N ALA A 209 -32.66 -5.74 -4.76
CA ALA A 209 -32.26 -6.02 -3.37
C ALA A 209 -31.53 -4.85 -2.75
N LEU A 210 -30.55 -4.30 -3.47
CA LEU A 210 -29.75 -3.14 -3.03
C LEU A 210 -30.60 -1.87 -2.90
N TYR A 211 -31.61 -1.68 -3.75
CA TYR A 211 -32.53 -0.56 -3.65
C TYR A 211 -33.32 -0.60 -2.33
N ARG A 212 -33.90 -1.77 -1.98
CA ARG A 212 -34.57 -1.96 -0.70
C ARG A 212 -33.68 -1.67 0.49
N GLU A 213 -32.42 -2.15 0.44
CA GLU A 213 -31.41 -1.88 1.47
C GLU A 213 -31.09 -0.38 1.57
N LEU A 214 -30.89 0.29 0.43
CA LEU A 214 -30.60 1.72 0.38
C LEU A 214 -31.73 2.56 0.99
N VAL A 215 -32.98 2.22 0.71
CA VAL A 215 -34.17 2.91 1.29
C VAL A 215 -34.21 2.75 2.81
N GLU A 216 -33.87 1.58 3.35
CA GLU A 216 -33.82 1.37 4.79
C GLU A 216 -32.67 2.18 5.43
N LEU A 217 -31.48 2.18 4.81
CA LEU A 217 -30.34 2.95 5.30
C LEU A 217 -30.61 4.47 5.30
N ALA A 218 -31.40 4.96 4.37
CA ALA A 218 -31.79 6.37 4.29
C ALA A 218 -32.64 6.86 5.49
N LYS A 219 -33.23 5.96 6.26
CA LYS A 219 -33.94 6.30 7.50
C LYS A 219 -32.99 6.80 8.59
N GLY A 220 -31.68 6.48 8.46
CA GLY A 220 -30.64 6.88 9.43
C GLY A 220 -30.71 6.09 10.73
N GLY A 221 -30.23 6.68 11.80
CA GLY A 221 -30.12 6.07 13.13
C GLY A 221 -29.47 7.02 14.13
N GLU A 222 -28.97 6.47 15.22
CA GLU A 222 -28.22 7.22 16.23
C GLU A 222 -26.79 7.56 15.73
N ALA A 223 -26.30 8.73 16.13
CA ALA A 223 -24.93 9.17 15.77
C ALA A 223 -23.88 8.15 16.25
N GLY A 224 -22.94 7.81 15.40
CA GLY A 224 -21.90 6.79 15.65
C GLY A 224 -22.33 5.36 15.27
N ALA A 225 -23.60 5.11 14.93
CA ALA A 225 -24.07 3.78 14.53
C ALA A 225 -23.53 3.38 13.15
N VAL A 226 -23.04 2.15 13.03
CA VAL A 226 -22.76 1.50 11.74
C VAL A 226 -24.06 0.89 11.24
N LEU A 227 -24.61 1.43 10.16
CA LEU A 227 -25.84 0.94 9.56
C LEU A 227 -25.61 -0.26 8.63
N ARG A 228 -24.45 -0.27 7.96
CA ARG A 228 -24.04 -1.34 7.04
C ARG A 228 -22.53 -1.52 7.07
N ARG A 229 -22.08 -2.74 7.14
CA ARG A 229 -20.67 -3.07 6.87
C ARG A 229 -20.44 -3.25 5.37
N GLY A 230 -19.44 -2.54 4.85
CA GLY A 230 -18.98 -2.68 3.47
C GLY A 230 -17.88 -3.76 3.34
N ARG A 231 -16.90 -3.50 2.48
CA ARG A 231 -15.78 -4.42 2.27
C ARG A 231 -14.61 -4.08 3.18
N CYS A 232 -14.11 -5.07 3.90
CA CYS A 232 -12.88 -4.93 4.67
C CYS A 232 -11.66 -4.78 3.76
N LEU A 233 -10.69 -3.99 4.22
CA LEU A 233 -9.44 -3.71 3.52
C LEU A 233 -8.26 -4.03 4.43
N ALA A 234 -7.26 -4.72 3.89
CA ALA A 234 -5.95 -4.88 4.49
C ALA A 234 -4.86 -4.57 3.46
N LEU A 235 -3.77 -4.00 3.92
CA LEU A 235 -2.54 -3.82 3.17
C LEU A 235 -1.52 -4.81 3.70
N ALA A 236 -0.91 -5.60 2.82
CA ALA A 236 0.21 -6.47 3.14
C ALA A 236 1.44 -6.00 2.34
N LEU A 237 2.46 -5.48 3.01
CA LEU A 237 3.72 -5.08 2.38
C LEU A 237 4.74 -6.20 2.50
N PHE A 238 5.46 -6.42 1.41
CA PHE A 238 6.50 -7.42 1.27
C PHE A 238 7.86 -6.74 1.25
N ASP A 239 8.64 -6.94 2.30
CA ASP A 239 10.06 -6.62 2.33
C ASP A 239 10.86 -7.64 1.51
N LYS A 240 12.18 -7.47 1.42
CA LYS A 240 13.05 -8.35 0.64
C LYS A 240 12.88 -9.82 1.01
N ALA A 241 12.86 -10.15 2.32
CA ALA A 241 12.72 -11.52 2.79
C ALA A 241 11.35 -12.13 2.42
N ALA A 242 10.27 -11.37 2.54
CA ALA A 242 8.94 -11.80 2.11
C ALA A 242 8.86 -12.03 0.59
N LYS A 243 9.52 -11.18 -0.21
CA LYS A 243 9.63 -11.37 -1.67
C LYS A 243 10.45 -12.60 -2.05
N GLU A 244 11.52 -12.90 -1.32
CA GLU A 244 12.31 -14.12 -1.52
C GLU A 244 11.48 -15.39 -1.25
N ARG A 245 10.65 -15.40 -0.19
CA ARG A 245 9.69 -16.50 0.06
C ARG A 245 8.68 -16.63 -1.07
N LEU A 246 8.18 -15.52 -1.61
CA LEU A 246 7.29 -15.54 -2.78
C LEU A 246 8.00 -16.02 -4.05
N ASP A 247 9.29 -15.75 -4.23
CA ASP A 247 10.10 -16.31 -5.32
C ASP A 247 10.19 -17.82 -5.22
N GLU A 248 10.39 -18.37 -4.01
CA GLU A 248 10.41 -19.83 -3.75
C GLU A 248 9.06 -20.48 -4.08
N VAL A 249 7.96 -19.88 -3.61
CA VAL A 249 6.61 -20.35 -3.95
C VAL A 249 6.38 -20.31 -5.46
N ARG A 250 6.76 -19.22 -6.14
CA ARG A 250 6.63 -19.12 -7.59
C ARG A 250 7.48 -20.16 -8.32
N ARG A 251 8.67 -20.46 -7.82
CA ARG A 251 9.60 -21.46 -8.39
C ARG A 251 9.02 -22.88 -8.40
N SER A 252 8.11 -23.20 -7.48
CA SER A 252 7.40 -24.48 -7.51
C SER A 252 6.40 -24.61 -8.67
N VAL A 253 6.10 -23.52 -9.38
CA VAL A 253 5.14 -23.47 -10.49
C VAL A 253 5.83 -23.22 -11.83
N VAL A 254 6.76 -22.27 -11.88
CA VAL A 254 7.48 -21.87 -13.10
C VAL A 254 8.92 -21.52 -12.73
N PRO A 255 9.88 -21.66 -13.67
CA PRO A 255 11.25 -21.22 -13.46
C PRO A 255 11.27 -19.80 -12.89
N THR A 256 12.04 -19.60 -11.84
CA THR A 256 12.08 -18.32 -11.11
C THR A 256 13.48 -18.08 -10.57
N ALA A 257 14.15 -17.06 -11.04
CA ALA A 257 15.43 -16.59 -10.51
C ALA A 257 15.24 -15.94 -9.12
N ARG A 258 16.25 -16.02 -8.28
CA ARG A 258 16.26 -15.30 -6.99
C ARG A 258 16.15 -13.81 -7.22
N GLY A 259 15.33 -13.11 -6.43
CA GLY A 259 15.08 -11.68 -6.56
C GLY A 259 14.11 -11.31 -7.69
N HIS A 260 13.34 -12.30 -8.22
CA HIS A 260 12.35 -12.08 -9.25
C HIS A 260 11.38 -10.95 -8.89
N HIS A 261 10.72 -11.03 -7.71
CA HIS A 261 9.74 -10.04 -7.33
C HIS A 261 10.35 -8.67 -7.03
N ALA A 262 11.59 -8.62 -6.51
CA ALA A 262 12.31 -7.37 -6.31
C ALA A 262 12.62 -6.68 -7.65
N LEU A 263 13.16 -7.41 -8.65
CA LEU A 263 13.41 -6.88 -9.99
C LEU A 263 12.10 -6.56 -10.74
N ARG A 264 11.06 -7.36 -10.54
CA ARG A 264 9.73 -7.10 -11.11
C ARG A 264 9.15 -5.78 -10.61
N ALA A 265 9.33 -5.47 -9.32
CA ALA A 265 8.95 -4.19 -8.73
C ALA A 265 9.71 -3.00 -9.33
N GLN A 266 10.95 -3.20 -9.83
CA GLN A 266 11.73 -2.20 -10.55
C GLN A 266 11.20 -1.92 -11.97
N GLY A 267 10.24 -2.71 -12.46
CA GLY A 267 9.66 -2.57 -13.80
C GLY A 267 10.21 -3.53 -14.85
N PHE A 268 11.07 -4.48 -14.46
CA PHE A 268 11.58 -5.50 -15.38
C PHE A 268 10.50 -6.56 -15.63
N GLY A 269 9.97 -6.57 -16.83
CA GLY A 269 8.94 -7.49 -17.26
C GLY A 269 9.50 -8.66 -18.08
N LYS A 270 9.51 -8.49 -19.41
CA LYS A 270 9.89 -9.56 -20.34
C LYS A 270 11.35 -10.02 -20.21
N CYS A 271 12.28 -9.10 -19.92
CA CYS A 271 13.68 -9.48 -19.70
C CYS A 271 13.85 -10.41 -18.51
N LEU A 272 13.08 -10.19 -17.45
CA LEU A 272 13.10 -11.04 -16.27
C LEU A 272 12.53 -12.43 -16.54
N ASP A 273 11.43 -12.51 -17.31
CA ASP A 273 10.87 -13.80 -17.73
C ASP A 273 11.90 -14.65 -18.52
N LEU A 274 12.78 -14.00 -19.32
CA LEU A 274 13.89 -14.68 -20.02
C LEU A 274 14.99 -15.15 -19.03
N LEU A 275 15.39 -14.30 -18.08
CA LEU A 275 16.38 -14.68 -17.05
C LEU A 275 15.88 -15.86 -16.20
N ASP A 276 14.60 -15.85 -15.83
CA ASP A 276 13.95 -16.95 -15.13
C ASP A 276 14.05 -18.26 -15.94
N TYR A 277 13.70 -18.20 -17.22
CA TYR A 277 13.73 -19.37 -18.10
C TYR A 277 15.13 -19.95 -18.29
N LEU A 278 16.14 -19.07 -18.37
CA LEU A 278 17.55 -19.47 -18.50
C LEU A 278 18.18 -19.89 -17.18
N GLY A 279 17.49 -19.74 -16.04
CA GLY A 279 18.02 -20.05 -14.70
C GLY A 279 19.18 -19.14 -14.28
N VAL A 280 19.23 -17.91 -14.79
CA VAL A 280 20.34 -16.97 -14.51
C VAL A 280 20.12 -16.27 -13.18
N GLU A 281 20.97 -16.58 -12.19
CA GLU A 281 21.01 -15.89 -10.90
C GLU A 281 21.79 -14.56 -11.04
N ALA A 282 21.05 -13.48 -11.30
CA ALA A 282 21.65 -12.18 -11.64
C ALA A 282 21.22 -11.02 -10.72
N TYR A 283 20.46 -11.30 -9.65
CA TYR A 283 19.85 -10.24 -8.83
C TYR A 283 20.87 -9.22 -8.33
N GLU A 284 21.94 -9.65 -7.66
CA GLU A 284 22.91 -8.75 -7.06
C GLU A 284 23.61 -7.86 -8.10
N ARG A 285 24.02 -8.46 -9.24
CA ARG A 285 24.68 -7.70 -10.33
C ARG A 285 23.69 -6.76 -11.03
N ALA A 286 22.44 -7.20 -11.22
CA ALA A 286 21.40 -6.35 -11.79
C ALA A 286 21.07 -5.18 -10.85
N ALA A 287 20.95 -5.42 -9.55
CA ALA A 287 20.69 -4.41 -8.54
C ALA A 287 21.79 -3.32 -8.53
N GLU A 288 23.07 -3.71 -8.53
CA GLU A 288 24.18 -2.77 -8.61
C GLU A 288 24.23 -2.00 -9.94
N PHE A 289 23.98 -2.68 -11.05
CA PHE A 289 23.93 -2.03 -12.36
C PHE A 289 22.83 -0.97 -12.43
N LEU A 290 21.67 -1.28 -11.86
CA LEU A 290 20.49 -0.40 -11.85
C LEU A 290 20.63 0.77 -10.85
N ALA A 291 21.42 0.58 -9.79
CA ALA A 291 21.70 1.58 -8.78
C ALA A 291 22.82 2.54 -9.21
N ARG A 292 22.83 2.98 -10.49
CA ARG A 292 23.80 3.92 -11.05
C ARG A 292 23.12 5.16 -11.59
N GLY A 293 23.82 6.30 -11.54
CA GLY A 293 23.30 7.59 -11.99
C GLY A 293 22.11 8.05 -11.15
N ALA A 294 21.07 8.53 -11.79
CA ALA A 294 19.87 9.01 -11.08
C ALA A 294 19.08 7.87 -10.47
N VAL A 295 18.88 7.93 -9.15
CA VAL A 295 18.11 6.95 -8.35
C VAL A 295 17.02 7.63 -7.55
N GLU A 296 15.99 6.85 -7.19
CA GLU A 296 14.96 7.26 -6.24
C GLU A 296 15.00 6.36 -5.01
N ILE A 297 14.97 6.94 -3.82
CA ILE A 297 14.77 6.21 -2.58
C ILE A 297 13.28 6.23 -2.27
N TRP A 298 12.69 5.06 -2.18
CA TRP A 298 11.29 4.85 -1.83
C TRP A 298 11.21 4.35 -0.39
N HIS A 299 10.99 5.27 0.50
CA HIS A 299 10.73 5.03 1.90
C HIS A 299 9.23 4.75 2.06
N ILE A 300 8.86 3.50 2.31
CA ILE A 300 7.47 3.05 2.38
C ILE A 300 7.04 2.96 3.84
N LYS A 301 6.08 3.79 4.24
CA LYS A 301 5.46 3.71 5.56
C LYS A 301 4.61 2.42 5.67
N PRO A 302 4.43 1.84 6.87
CA PRO A 302 3.68 0.58 7.04
C PRO A 302 2.26 0.62 6.46
N TRP A 303 1.63 1.78 6.44
CA TRP A 303 0.30 2.02 5.85
C TRP A 303 0.30 2.32 4.35
N GLY A 304 1.45 2.13 3.68
CA GLY A 304 1.58 2.16 2.22
C GLY A 304 1.94 3.51 1.63
N GLU A 305 1.99 4.58 2.41
CA GLU A 305 2.48 5.87 1.92
C GLU A 305 3.93 5.75 1.46
N VAL A 306 4.25 6.32 0.28
CA VAL A 306 5.59 6.28 -0.30
C VAL A 306 6.21 7.67 -0.31
N VAL A 307 7.16 7.91 0.57
CA VAL A 307 8.00 9.11 0.56
C VAL A 307 9.14 8.91 -0.44
N LYS A 308 9.17 9.73 -1.49
CA LYS A 308 10.14 9.62 -2.59
C LYS A 308 11.22 10.67 -2.45
N MET A 309 12.47 10.23 -2.36
CA MET A 309 13.64 11.09 -2.34
C MET A 309 14.48 10.81 -3.58
N ARG A 310 14.89 11.86 -4.30
CA ARG A 310 15.71 11.77 -5.52
C ARG A 310 17.16 12.11 -5.22
N GLY A 311 18.06 11.38 -5.85
CA GLY A 311 19.49 11.61 -5.75
C GLY A 311 20.26 10.98 -6.90
N GLU A 312 21.57 11.11 -6.82
CA GLU A 312 22.51 10.52 -7.77
C GLU A 312 23.42 9.54 -7.02
N ALA A 313 23.55 8.33 -7.53
CA ALA A 313 24.45 7.34 -6.98
C ALA A 313 25.89 7.77 -7.20
N VAL A 314 26.62 7.98 -6.12
CA VAL A 314 28.06 8.29 -6.11
C VAL A 314 28.85 7.03 -6.47
N GLY A 315 28.48 5.89 -5.89
CA GLY A 315 29.11 4.60 -6.13
C GLY A 315 28.77 3.57 -5.07
N VAL A 316 29.29 2.37 -5.28
CA VAL A 316 29.24 1.28 -4.29
C VAL A 316 30.63 1.14 -3.66
N PHE A 317 30.71 1.23 -2.34
CA PHE A 317 31.92 1.17 -1.54
C PHE A 317 31.77 0.07 -0.49
N GLY A 318 32.39 -1.08 -0.73
CA GLY A 318 32.14 -2.29 0.07
C GLY A 318 30.67 -2.70 0.01
N ASP A 319 30.02 -2.78 1.16
CA ASP A 319 28.61 -3.13 1.29
C ASP A 319 27.65 -1.93 1.27
N TRP A 320 28.12 -0.76 0.86
CA TRP A 320 27.34 0.48 0.92
C TRP A 320 27.19 1.13 -0.46
N LEU A 321 25.94 1.37 -0.86
CA LEU A 321 25.61 2.28 -1.95
C LEU A 321 25.50 3.70 -1.38
N VAL A 322 26.30 4.63 -1.91
CA VAL A 322 26.25 6.04 -1.53
C VAL A 322 25.44 6.84 -2.55
N VAL A 323 24.48 7.59 -2.06
CA VAL A 323 23.61 8.46 -2.86
C VAL A 323 23.70 9.90 -2.38
N LYS A 324 24.06 10.82 -3.28
CA LYS A 324 24.06 12.27 -3.01
C LYS A 324 22.71 12.87 -3.37
N ARG A 325 22.10 13.59 -2.44
CA ARG A 325 20.77 14.19 -2.60
C ARG A 325 20.80 15.68 -2.31
N PRO A 326 20.44 16.56 -3.25
CA PRO A 326 20.23 17.98 -2.95
C PRO A 326 19.01 18.13 -2.04
N LEU A 327 19.09 19.04 -1.07
CA LEU A 327 17.99 19.35 -0.18
C LEU A 327 17.26 20.63 -0.64
N ARG A 328 15.93 20.65 -0.44
CA ARG A 328 15.12 21.84 -0.73
C ARG A 328 15.20 22.81 0.44
N PRO A 329 15.54 24.08 0.21
CA PRO A 329 15.58 25.09 1.26
C PRO A 329 14.20 25.32 1.88
N GLY A 330 14.19 25.81 3.12
CA GLY A 330 12.99 26.29 3.83
C GLY A 330 12.42 25.34 4.86
N GLY A 331 12.83 24.05 4.87
CA GLY A 331 12.50 23.09 5.93
C GLY A 331 13.51 23.12 7.08
N VAL A 332 13.25 22.30 8.09
CA VAL A 332 14.15 22.00 9.20
C VAL A 332 14.49 20.52 9.14
N LEU A 333 15.74 20.15 9.38
CA LEU A 333 16.19 18.76 9.48
C LEU A 333 15.60 18.13 10.74
N ASP A 334 14.80 17.10 10.55
CA ASP A 334 14.08 16.45 11.63
C ASP A 334 15.05 15.82 12.65
N GLY A 335 14.73 15.95 13.93
CA GLY A 335 15.59 15.51 15.02
C GLY A 335 16.93 16.26 15.18
N ILE A 336 17.39 16.97 14.14
CA ILE A 336 18.66 17.72 14.12
C ILE A 336 18.43 19.21 14.44
N GLY A 337 17.26 19.75 14.05
CA GLY A 337 16.86 21.13 14.37
C GLY A 337 17.54 22.22 13.51
N VAL A 338 18.33 21.85 12.50
CA VAL A 338 19.03 22.78 11.62
C VAL A 338 18.14 23.16 10.44
N LYS A 339 18.03 24.48 10.16
CA LYS A 339 17.28 25.00 9.01
C LYS A 339 18.03 24.67 7.71
N ILE A 340 17.30 24.15 6.73
CA ILE A 340 17.86 23.80 5.42
C ILE A 340 18.02 25.11 4.60
N GLU A 341 19.25 25.44 4.26
CA GLU A 341 19.59 26.56 3.41
C GLU A 341 19.91 26.12 1.97
N ARG A 342 20.08 27.09 1.08
CA ARG A 342 20.40 26.80 -0.33
C ARG A 342 21.77 26.13 -0.44
N GLY A 343 21.83 25.02 -1.19
CA GLY A 343 23.06 24.28 -1.43
C GLY A 343 23.34 23.15 -0.43
N PHE A 344 22.51 23.02 0.63
CA PHE A 344 22.60 21.85 1.52
C PHE A 344 22.33 20.57 0.74
N TYR A 345 23.03 19.52 1.12
CA TYR A 345 22.85 18.18 0.54
C TYR A 345 22.94 17.12 1.61
N ALA A 346 22.45 15.93 1.28
CA ALA A 346 22.62 14.74 2.09
C ALA A 346 23.45 13.70 1.33
N LEU A 347 24.35 13.03 2.04
CA LEU A 347 24.87 11.73 1.61
C LEU A 347 24.05 10.66 2.33
N THR A 348 23.56 9.71 1.55
CA THR A 348 22.75 8.61 2.04
C THR A 348 23.49 7.32 1.77
N CYS A 349 23.89 6.62 2.82
CA CYS A 349 24.49 5.31 2.76
C CYS A 349 23.43 4.24 2.94
N VAL A 350 23.23 3.41 1.92
CA VAL A 350 22.27 2.32 1.88
C VAL A 350 23.03 1.01 1.94
N PRO A 351 22.84 0.17 2.97
CA PRO A 351 23.56 -1.09 3.09
C PRO A 351 23.06 -2.11 2.06
N ARG A 352 23.94 -3.03 1.66
CA ARG A 352 23.57 -4.23 0.90
C ARG A 352 22.76 -5.20 1.75
N ARG A 353 23.13 -5.28 3.03
CA ARG A 353 22.44 -6.05 4.08
C ARG A 353 22.39 -5.22 5.35
N GLY A 354 21.31 -5.35 6.10
CA GLY A 354 21.10 -4.61 7.33
C GLY A 354 19.79 -3.84 7.33
N ASN A 355 19.37 -3.39 8.49
CA ASN A 355 18.04 -2.87 8.74
C ASN A 355 18.06 -1.38 9.08
N TYR A 356 18.97 -0.61 8.53
CA TYR A 356 18.99 0.85 8.69
C TYR A 356 19.66 1.53 7.49
N VAL A 357 19.23 2.74 7.21
CA VAL A 357 19.80 3.65 6.20
C VAL A 357 20.31 4.90 6.90
N VAL A 358 21.52 5.34 6.53
CA VAL A 358 22.18 6.48 7.17
C VAL A 358 22.12 7.69 6.26
N HIS A 359 21.56 8.80 6.75
CA HIS A 359 21.48 10.08 6.07
C HIS A 359 22.34 11.09 6.83
N THR A 360 23.48 11.49 6.29
CA THR A 360 24.29 12.59 6.86
C THR A 360 24.07 13.85 6.05
N TYR A 361 23.81 14.94 6.72
CA TYR A 361 23.48 16.22 6.12
C TYR A 361 24.71 17.13 6.15
N TYR A 362 24.92 17.85 5.05
CA TYR A 362 26.07 18.71 4.83
C TYR A 362 25.68 20.11 4.40
N THR A 363 26.46 21.09 4.84
CA THR A 363 26.41 22.46 4.30
C THR A 363 27.02 22.49 2.88
N PRO A 364 26.83 23.57 2.11
CA PRO A 364 27.48 23.74 0.80
C PRO A 364 29.01 23.59 0.83
N GLU A 365 29.64 23.97 1.94
CA GLU A 365 31.10 23.91 2.17
C GLU A 365 31.58 22.49 2.56
N GLY A 366 30.65 21.52 2.69
CA GLY A 366 30.99 20.14 3.04
C GLY A 366 31.13 19.86 4.53
N ARG A 367 30.68 20.77 5.42
CA ARG A 367 30.66 20.52 6.86
C ARG A 367 29.42 19.69 7.22
N ALA A 368 29.61 18.58 7.93
CA ALA A 368 28.52 17.75 8.45
C ALA A 368 27.78 18.52 9.57
N VAL A 369 26.45 18.54 9.52
CA VAL A 369 25.58 19.21 10.50
C VAL A 369 24.80 18.25 11.39
N GLY A 370 24.72 16.98 11.01
CA GLY A 370 24.11 15.91 11.78
C GLY A 370 23.83 14.68 10.92
N THR A 371 23.51 13.59 11.57
CA THR A 371 23.19 12.32 10.92
C THR A 371 21.83 11.84 11.41
N TYR A 372 21.04 11.35 10.49
CA TYR A 372 19.74 10.73 10.73
C TYR A 372 19.79 9.28 10.25
N ILE A 373 19.53 8.35 11.13
CA ILE A 373 19.52 6.92 10.84
C ILE A 373 18.08 6.44 10.91
N ASN A 374 17.57 5.98 9.77
CA ASN A 374 16.25 5.37 9.68
C ASN A 374 16.37 3.87 9.87
N VAL A 375 15.65 3.32 10.85
CA VAL A 375 15.53 1.87 11.04
C VAL A 375 14.44 1.34 10.11
N ASN A 376 14.81 0.38 9.27
CA ASN A 376 13.96 -0.08 8.17
C ASN A 376 14.15 -1.57 7.88
N SER A 377 13.29 -2.15 7.05
CA SER A 377 13.53 -3.46 6.46
C SER A 377 14.79 -3.44 5.59
N GLU A 378 15.41 -4.60 5.35
CA GLU A 378 16.58 -4.67 4.46
C GLU A 378 16.28 -4.01 3.11
N PRO A 379 17.10 -3.02 2.66
CA PRO A 379 16.86 -2.29 1.43
C PRO A 379 17.03 -3.16 0.19
N GLU A 380 16.19 -2.94 -0.80
CA GLU A 380 16.30 -3.51 -2.14
C GLU A 380 16.98 -2.48 -3.05
N TRP A 381 18.18 -2.81 -3.54
CA TRP A 381 18.89 -1.93 -4.47
C TRP A 381 18.31 -2.01 -5.87
N GLY A 382 18.42 -0.90 -6.60
CA GLY A 382 18.01 -0.75 -7.97
C GLY A 382 17.91 0.72 -8.34
N ARG A 383 17.30 1.04 -9.47
CA ARG A 383 16.95 2.43 -9.81
C ARG A 383 16.02 3.05 -8.77
N ARG A 384 15.18 2.22 -8.17
CA ARG A 384 14.44 2.54 -6.95
C ARG A 384 15.06 1.76 -5.81
N ILE A 385 15.55 2.46 -4.82
CA ILE A 385 16.01 1.87 -3.57
C ILE A 385 14.78 1.79 -2.67
N ILE A 386 14.33 0.58 -2.35
CA ILE A 386 13.04 0.35 -1.70
C ILE A 386 13.26 -0.26 -0.32
N TYR A 387 12.64 0.30 0.70
CA TYR A 387 12.56 -0.29 2.04
C TYR A 387 11.27 0.11 2.75
N ILE A 388 10.88 -0.68 3.75
CA ILE A 388 9.74 -0.39 4.62
C ILE A 388 10.29 0.23 5.90
N ASP A 389 9.76 1.37 6.26
CA ASP A 389 10.05 2.09 7.50
C ASP A 389 9.53 1.29 8.71
N LEU A 390 10.33 1.19 9.76
CA LEU A 390 9.95 0.51 11.01
C LEU A 390 9.57 1.51 12.12
N LEU A 391 9.36 2.78 11.78
CA LEU A 391 8.89 3.83 12.69
C LEU A 391 9.83 4.07 13.90
N VAL A 392 11.11 3.80 13.73
CA VAL A 392 12.14 4.11 14.72
C VAL A 392 13.29 4.80 14.02
N ASP A 393 13.60 6.00 14.46
CA ASP A 393 14.65 6.81 13.90
C ASP A 393 15.60 7.30 14.98
N VAL A 394 16.86 7.54 14.62
CA VAL A 394 17.87 8.07 15.53
C VAL A 394 18.57 9.25 14.90
N ALA A 395 18.54 10.40 15.54
CA ALA A 395 19.32 11.57 15.14
C ALA A 395 20.58 11.68 16.00
N TYR A 396 21.72 11.92 15.37
CA TYR A 396 22.99 12.21 16.02
C TYR A 396 23.41 13.65 15.72
N VAL A 397 23.56 14.46 16.78
CA VAL A 397 23.96 15.86 16.69
C VAL A 397 24.96 16.16 17.79
N GLY A 398 26.14 16.68 17.47
CA GLY A 398 27.16 17.04 18.46
C GLY A 398 27.63 15.86 19.35
N GLY A 399 27.50 14.63 18.88
CA GLY A 399 27.85 13.42 19.63
C GLY A 399 26.73 12.85 20.51
N GLU A 400 25.56 13.51 20.57
CA GLU A 400 24.39 13.04 21.30
C GLU A 400 23.42 12.31 20.38
N ALA A 401 22.84 11.22 20.91
CA ALA A 401 21.80 10.44 20.22
C ALA A 401 20.41 10.84 20.73
N LYS A 402 19.49 11.08 19.79
CA LYS A 402 18.06 11.31 20.07
C LYS A 402 17.23 10.29 19.32
N VAL A 403 16.50 9.45 20.03
CA VAL A 403 15.52 8.53 19.43
C VAL A 403 14.26 9.31 19.11
N LEU A 404 13.74 9.09 17.91
CA LEU A 404 12.54 9.73 17.38
C LEU A 404 11.45 8.69 17.15
N ASP A 405 10.20 9.15 17.14
CA ASP A 405 9.01 8.39 16.74
C ASP A 405 8.68 7.11 17.53
N LEU A 406 9.32 6.91 18.68
CA LEU A 406 9.13 5.71 19.52
C LEU A 406 7.67 5.51 19.98
N GLU A 407 6.91 6.59 20.16
CA GLU A 407 5.49 6.50 20.51
C GLU A 407 4.65 6.03 19.31
N GLU A 408 5.00 6.47 18.10
CA GLU A 408 4.37 5.98 16.88
C GLU A 408 4.68 4.50 16.67
N TYR A 409 5.93 4.08 16.84
CA TYR A 409 6.31 2.67 16.80
C TYR A 409 5.48 1.83 17.78
N ARG A 410 5.40 2.21 19.06
CA ARG A 410 4.63 1.47 20.08
C ARG A 410 3.15 1.33 19.72
N ARG A 411 2.58 2.32 19.06
CA ARG A 411 1.18 2.28 18.60
C ARG A 411 0.96 1.27 17.48
N TYR A 412 1.96 1.06 16.64
CA TYR A 412 1.85 0.23 15.45
C TYR A 412 2.79 -0.99 15.45
N GLU A 413 3.43 -1.35 16.56
CA GLU A 413 4.39 -2.46 16.60
C GLU A 413 3.81 -3.80 16.16
N ASP A 414 2.52 -4.03 16.38
CA ASP A 414 1.81 -5.26 16.02
C ASP A 414 1.60 -5.45 14.50
N VAL A 415 1.79 -4.39 13.70
CA VAL A 415 1.73 -4.52 12.24
C VAL A 415 2.98 -5.20 11.68
N PHE A 416 4.10 -5.16 12.43
CA PHE A 416 5.37 -5.73 12.03
C PHE A 416 5.48 -7.20 12.43
N PRO A 417 5.97 -8.06 11.53
CA PRO A 417 6.37 -9.42 11.90
C PRO A 417 7.53 -9.37 12.91
N ALA A 418 7.62 -10.38 13.78
CA ALA A 418 8.61 -10.44 14.85
C ALA A 418 10.06 -10.20 14.38
N ARG A 419 10.41 -10.72 13.20
CA ARG A 419 11.75 -10.55 12.60
C ARG A 419 12.11 -9.11 12.20
N LEU A 420 11.12 -8.24 12.03
CA LEU A 420 11.34 -6.82 11.69
C LEU A 420 11.22 -5.90 12.90
N ARG A 421 10.78 -6.40 14.06
CA ARG A 421 10.70 -5.57 15.27
C ARG A 421 12.10 -5.20 15.74
N PRO A 422 12.42 -3.91 15.84
CA PRO A 422 13.72 -3.47 16.38
C PRO A 422 13.91 -4.03 17.79
N PRO A 423 15.10 -4.58 18.12
CA PRO A 423 15.37 -5.07 19.47
C PRO A 423 15.32 -3.90 20.47
N SER A 424 14.63 -4.11 21.60
CA SER A 424 14.47 -3.09 22.64
C SER A 424 15.82 -2.61 23.16
N GLY A 425 16.03 -1.28 23.17
CA GLY A 425 17.23 -0.65 23.72
C GLY A 425 18.50 -0.76 22.88
N VAL A 426 18.43 -1.37 21.69
CA VAL A 426 19.56 -1.42 20.75
C VAL A 426 19.42 -0.30 19.72
N LEU A 427 20.27 0.71 19.82
CA LEU A 427 20.33 1.78 18.83
C LEU A 427 21.31 1.42 17.71
N PRO A 428 21.07 1.87 16.47
CA PRO A 428 22.09 1.84 15.42
C PRO A 428 23.36 2.52 15.91
N PRO A 429 24.55 2.05 15.45
CA PRO A 429 25.81 2.65 15.88
C PRO A 429 25.90 4.13 15.47
N PRO A 430 26.65 4.97 16.24
CA PRO A 430 26.87 6.37 15.90
C PRO A 430 27.85 6.48 14.69
N VAL A 431 27.28 6.39 13.51
CA VAL A 431 28.03 6.44 12.24
C VAL A 431 27.52 7.58 11.37
N ALA A 432 28.34 8.04 10.44
CA ALA A 432 27.98 9.03 9.45
C ALA A 432 28.19 8.45 8.03
N CYS A 433 27.48 9.01 7.06
CA CYS A 433 27.67 8.67 5.65
C CYS A 433 28.61 9.68 5.00
N GLY A 434 29.77 9.22 4.54
CA GLY A 434 30.72 9.99 3.75
C GLY A 434 30.66 9.63 2.26
N GLU A 435 31.50 10.27 1.45
CA GLU A 435 31.54 10.06 -0.01
C GLU A 435 31.99 8.65 -0.43
N ARG A 436 32.63 7.91 0.47
CA ARG A 436 33.11 6.55 0.23
C ARG A 436 32.53 5.51 1.19
N GLY A 437 31.30 5.74 1.64
CA GLY A 437 30.57 4.84 2.54
C GLY A 437 30.52 5.34 3.98
N ILE A 438 30.31 4.41 4.91
CA ILE A 438 30.21 4.72 6.33
C ILE A 438 31.58 5.15 6.87
N ILE A 439 31.54 6.22 7.67
CA ILE A 439 32.66 6.69 8.49
C ILE A 439 32.22 6.68 9.96
N GLU A 440 33.14 6.53 10.87
CA GLU A 440 32.85 6.77 12.28
C GLU A 440 32.34 8.21 12.45
N ALA A 441 31.40 8.41 13.35
CA ALA A 441 30.88 9.76 13.60
C ALA A 441 32.06 10.70 13.90
N PRO A 442 32.13 11.87 13.26
CA PRO A 442 33.28 12.77 13.48
C PRO A 442 33.42 13.06 14.97
N PRO A 443 34.65 13.01 15.51
CA PRO A 443 34.88 13.35 16.90
C PRO A 443 34.33 14.74 17.15
N GLN A 444 33.80 14.96 18.35
CA GLN A 444 33.28 16.26 18.79
C GLN A 444 34.23 17.36 18.37
N SER A 445 33.74 18.34 17.59
CA SER A 445 34.49 19.57 17.43
C SER A 445 34.56 20.21 18.81
N ALA A 446 35.73 20.23 19.40
CA ALA A 446 36.02 20.99 20.60
C ALA A 446 35.47 22.41 20.37
N SER A 447 34.50 22.81 21.17
CA SER A 447 34.01 24.18 21.24
C SER A 447 35.20 25.08 21.59
N SER A 448 35.65 25.83 20.62
CA SER A 448 36.47 27.02 20.86
C SER A 448 35.62 28.26 20.88
#